data_c9b557d5cd09a3639a51a8ace93ac39b
#
_entry.id   c9b557d5cd09a3639a51a8ace93ac39b
#
_cell.length_a   1.000
_cell.length_b   1.000
_cell.length_c   1.000
_cell.angle_alpha   90.00
_cell.angle_beta   90.00
_cell.angle_gamma   90.00
#
_symmetry.space_group_name_H-M   'P 1'
#
loop_
_entity.id
_entity.type
_entity.pdbx_description
1 polymer ?
#
loop_
_entity_poly.entity_id
_entity_poly.type
_entity_poly.pdbx_seq_one_letter_code
_entity_poly.pdbx_strand_id
1 'polypeptide(L)'
;MQLTDRLRIRDVVMPQKATPYPASAQSLGQVIADLDSLNHDTEQGFLSIGGKLAEFMQTVSVISSELTALASAEHGQQASQALTHALDRSTEMSAAQGDRVGSLAGMCHEMGLLKRTLSGFQETVSTFRTLGLLTRIETARLGSTGADFSGLADDVSLLAGQVHSKVASALSIADSLILPIESAMREISALEAGQMKDLPALISGTLASLSSFREVQDKAHESSDRLGAQYGNISDAFKKLIVSIQFHDITRQQVEHVIEVLRRLSSESGKVDGNPSRHPRGFSAVLALQSAQLADADKKFRASVESVERNLDSIAKHVLEMADESRALSGIREDGKGSFFLPMEQDCGAILVSLGDTANAESATRSTRKGLADTIGRMSAPIQEILQIESKMRMMALNARISAFHLGADGCALDVLAGSVQQLALECRERSESLAASLGSISEAGTRSQEEHGPDPVDVTGNGDGCVNELRLAVKELHSATERSFALIFQIVAHGDHLAEDLVSTRKEFSVGTLFAEAVSRARGSIKEIGEKTQCSLPSDESEESESGLADFMSHYTMQAELDVHENVTRAAFGATPVAATIEWQNAPPGNADELGDNVEFF
;
A
#
# COMPACT_ATOMS: atom_id res chain seq x y z
N MET A 1 -94.14 65.15 45.85
CA MET A 1 -94.12 65.90 47.12
C MET A 1 -92.86 65.47 47.89
N GLN A 2 -92.02 66.46 48.02
CA GLN A 2 -90.90 66.63 48.98
C GLN A 2 -89.77 65.63 48.99
N LEU A 3 -88.62 66.07 48.54
CA LEU A 3 -87.54 66.81 49.21
C LEU A 3 -86.94 65.98 50.37
N THR A 4 -85.69 65.59 50.25
CA THR A 4 -84.48 66.28 50.71
C THR A 4 -83.27 65.34 50.49
N ASP A 5 -82.33 65.72 49.74
CA ASP A 5 -81.16 66.49 50.04
C ASP A 5 -79.95 65.59 50.56
N ARG A 6 -79.04 65.43 49.70
CA ARG A 6 -77.58 65.67 49.68
C ARG A 6 -76.77 65.39 50.95
N LEU A 7 -75.79 64.49 50.74
CA LEU A 7 -74.37 64.89 50.99
C LEU A 7 -73.45 63.95 50.24
N ARG A 8 -72.80 64.45 49.17
CA ARG A 8 -71.65 63.88 48.50
C ARG A 8 -70.49 63.93 49.48
N ILE A 9 -70.03 62.77 50.01
CA ILE A 9 -68.69 62.61 50.54
C ILE A 9 -67.83 62.26 49.32
N ARG A 10 -66.90 63.20 49.01
CA ARG A 10 -65.78 62.92 48.11
C ARG A 10 -65.00 61.75 48.68
N ASP A 11 -65.02 60.66 47.99
CA ASP A 11 -63.99 59.58 48.15
C ASP A 11 -62.68 60.22 47.79
N VAL A 12 -61.92 60.58 48.79
CA VAL A 12 -60.49 60.82 48.71
C VAL A 12 -59.89 59.40 48.45
N VAL A 13 -59.57 59.22 47.17
CA VAL A 13 -58.70 58.06 46.82
C VAL A 13 -57.38 58.31 47.54
N MET A 14 -57.25 57.67 48.67
CA MET A 14 -55.93 57.49 49.29
C MET A 14 -55.01 56.79 48.27
N PRO A 15 -53.83 57.36 48.00
CA PRO A 15 -52.87 56.66 47.19
C PRO A 15 -52.62 55.30 47.89
N GLN A 16 -52.82 54.20 47.17
CA GLN A 16 -52.40 52.89 47.60
C GLN A 16 -50.95 53.00 48.09
N LYS A 17 -50.73 52.73 49.37
CA LYS A 17 -49.41 52.57 49.90
C LYS A 17 -48.71 51.55 49.03
N ALA A 18 -47.78 51.99 48.23
CA ALA A 18 -46.80 51.13 47.63
C ALA A 18 -46.10 50.34 48.77
N THR A 19 -46.24 49.02 48.81
CA THR A 19 -45.43 48.13 49.57
C THR A 19 -44.36 47.55 48.66
N PRO A 20 -43.28 48.27 48.44
CA PRO A 20 -42.43 47.90 47.30
C PRO A 20 -41.16 47.11 47.70
N TYR A 21 -40.72 47.16 48.90
CA TYR A 21 -39.36 46.77 49.26
C TYR A 21 -39.11 45.27 49.39
N PRO A 22 -39.91 44.46 50.03
CA PRO A 22 -39.70 43.02 50.08
C PRO A 22 -39.89 42.35 48.72
N ALA A 23 -40.74 42.91 47.85
CA ALA A 23 -40.97 42.37 46.52
C ALA A 23 -39.81 42.61 45.54
N SER A 24 -39.12 43.75 45.61
CA SER A 24 -37.95 44.04 44.75
C SER A 24 -36.71 43.20 45.13
N ALA A 25 -36.46 43.05 46.45
CA ALA A 25 -35.37 42.17 46.91
C ALA A 25 -35.59 40.70 46.57
N GLN A 26 -36.84 40.22 46.66
CA GLN A 26 -37.21 38.87 46.29
C GLN A 26 -37.10 38.65 44.76
N SER A 27 -37.48 39.65 43.95
CA SER A 27 -37.35 39.63 42.47
C SER A 27 -35.89 39.64 42.03
N LEU A 28 -35.02 40.44 42.71
CA LEU A 28 -33.56 40.40 42.46
C LEU A 28 -32.95 39.05 42.86
N GLY A 29 -33.41 38.46 43.95
CA GLY A 29 -32.98 37.11 44.38
C GLY A 29 -33.29 36.04 43.34
N GLN A 30 -34.46 36.15 42.66
CA GLN A 30 -34.81 35.22 41.56
C GLN A 30 -33.93 35.43 40.34
N VAL A 31 -33.66 36.67 39.95
CA VAL A 31 -32.73 36.96 38.82
C VAL A 31 -31.32 36.42 39.10
N ILE A 32 -30.84 36.59 40.31
CA ILE A 32 -29.54 36.05 40.73
C ILE A 32 -29.53 34.52 40.62
N ALA A 33 -30.54 33.82 41.14
CA ALA A 33 -30.66 32.37 41.07
C ALA A 33 -30.72 31.86 39.62
N ASP A 34 -31.47 32.56 38.76
CA ASP A 34 -31.60 32.23 37.33
C ASP A 34 -30.27 32.41 36.60
N LEU A 35 -29.49 33.45 36.90
CA LEU A 35 -28.14 33.68 36.32
C LEU A 35 -27.09 32.71 36.88
N ASP A 36 -27.15 32.35 38.17
CA ASP A 36 -26.26 31.33 38.76
C ASP A 36 -26.52 29.95 38.09
N SER A 37 -27.80 29.57 37.88
CA SER A 37 -28.16 28.35 37.15
C SER A 37 -27.67 28.38 35.73
N LEU A 38 -27.82 29.53 35.05
CA LEU A 38 -27.33 29.72 33.67
C LEU A 38 -25.83 29.48 33.55
N ASN A 39 -25.02 30.04 34.45
CA ASN A 39 -23.57 29.84 34.47
C ASN A 39 -23.23 28.35 34.63
N HIS A 40 -23.92 27.65 35.53
CA HIS A 40 -23.70 26.21 35.74
C HIS A 40 -24.09 25.39 34.50
N ASP A 41 -25.24 25.63 33.91
CA ASP A 41 -25.75 24.90 32.73
C ASP A 41 -24.86 25.14 31.51
N THR A 42 -24.38 26.38 31.30
CA THR A 42 -23.46 26.70 30.21
C THR A 42 -22.09 26.08 30.40
N GLU A 43 -21.55 26.10 31.63
CA GLU A 43 -20.28 25.43 31.95
C GLU A 43 -20.34 23.92 31.66
N GLN A 44 -21.42 23.25 32.08
CA GLN A 44 -21.60 21.82 31.78
C GLN A 44 -21.67 21.56 30.29
N GLY A 45 -22.36 22.41 29.51
CA GLY A 45 -22.45 22.28 28.06
C GLY A 45 -21.08 22.40 27.38
N PHE A 46 -20.26 23.37 27.79
CA PHE A 46 -18.90 23.53 27.24
C PHE A 46 -17.93 22.46 27.70
N LEU A 47 -18.02 21.96 28.93
CA LEU A 47 -17.23 20.82 29.40
C LEU A 47 -17.57 19.55 28.61
N SER A 48 -18.84 19.32 28.31
CA SER A 48 -19.26 18.18 27.47
C SER A 48 -18.66 18.23 26.08
N ILE A 49 -18.67 19.43 25.44
CA ILE A 49 -18.01 19.62 24.13
C ILE A 49 -16.50 19.44 24.26
N GLY A 50 -15.87 19.99 25.31
CA GLY A 50 -14.44 19.84 25.54
C GLY A 50 -14.00 18.37 25.62
N GLY A 51 -14.79 17.53 26.30
CA GLY A 51 -14.57 16.08 26.35
C GLY A 51 -14.66 15.42 24.97
N LYS A 52 -15.74 15.70 24.24
CA LYS A 52 -15.92 15.18 22.86
C LYS A 52 -14.81 15.65 21.91
N LEU A 53 -14.34 16.88 22.07
CA LEU A 53 -13.22 17.40 21.24
C LEU A 53 -11.92 16.65 21.48
N ALA A 54 -11.63 16.24 22.71
CA ALA A 54 -10.46 15.43 23.00
C ALA A 54 -10.54 14.07 22.26
N GLU A 55 -11.72 13.44 22.25
CA GLU A 55 -11.97 12.20 21.48
C GLU A 55 -11.84 12.44 19.97
N PHE A 56 -12.37 13.53 19.46
CA PHE A 56 -12.26 13.90 18.04
C PHE A 56 -10.81 14.15 17.63
N MET A 57 -10.03 14.86 18.44
CA MET A 57 -8.60 15.08 18.20
C MET A 57 -7.82 13.76 18.17
N GLN A 58 -8.14 12.83 19.06
CA GLN A 58 -7.54 11.51 19.05
C GLN A 58 -7.85 10.76 17.75
N THR A 59 -9.11 10.76 17.31
CA THR A 59 -9.53 10.12 16.05
C THR A 59 -8.82 10.76 14.84
N VAL A 60 -8.73 12.10 14.78
CA VAL A 60 -8.00 12.82 13.73
C VAL A 60 -6.51 12.46 13.74
N SER A 61 -5.90 12.30 14.92
CA SER A 61 -4.51 11.87 15.05
C SER A 61 -4.31 10.43 14.51
N VAL A 62 -5.24 9.52 14.79
CA VAL A 62 -5.22 8.15 14.24
C VAL A 62 -5.32 8.20 12.72
N ILE A 63 -6.28 8.92 12.16
CA ILE A 63 -6.43 9.10 10.71
C ILE A 63 -5.14 9.66 10.09
N SER A 64 -4.51 10.65 10.71
CA SER A 64 -3.25 11.23 10.24
C SER A 64 -2.11 10.20 10.23
N SER A 65 -2.02 9.36 11.26
CA SER A 65 -1.01 8.29 11.31
C SER A 65 -1.24 7.22 10.23
N GLU A 66 -2.50 6.88 9.98
CA GLU A 66 -2.89 5.94 8.94
C GLU A 66 -2.61 6.49 7.53
N LEU A 67 -2.87 7.78 7.29
CA LEU A 67 -2.51 8.48 6.05
C LEU A 67 -0.99 8.51 5.83
N THR A 68 -0.22 8.78 6.88
CA THR A 68 1.25 8.76 6.82
C THR A 68 1.77 7.36 6.50
N ALA A 69 1.18 6.32 7.11
CA ALA A 69 1.51 4.93 6.82
C ALA A 69 1.15 4.54 5.37
N LEU A 70 0.04 5.05 4.84
CA LEU A 70 -0.37 4.84 3.45
C LEU A 70 0.59 5.54 2.46
N ALA A 71 1.00 6.78 2.76
CA ALA A 71 1.93 7.55 1.94
C ALA A 71 3.35 6.97 1.95
N SER A 72 3.80 6.41 3.08
CA SER A 72 5.12 5.79 3.25
C SER A 72 5.21 4.34 2.73
N ALA A 73 4.26 3.88 1.92
CA ALA A 73 4.21 2.51 1.40
C ALA A 73 5.33 2.22 0.38
N GLU A 74 6.61 2.51 0.73
CA GLU A 74 7.81 2.17 -0.05
C GLU A 74 7.88 0.67 -0.41
N HIS A 75 7.32 -0.18 0.45
CA HIS A 75 7.27 -1.64 0.23
C HIS A 75 6.47 -2.02 -1.01
N GLY A 76 5.41 -1.30 -1.34
CA GLY A 76 4.64 -1.53 -2.56
C GLY A 76 5.44 -1.19 -3.82
N GLN A 77 6.22 -0.12 -3.80
CA GLN A 77 7.07 0.30 -4.90
C GLN A 77 8.25 -0.67 -5.11
N GLN A 78 8.89 -1.10 -4.02
CA GLN A 78 9.96 -2.09 -4.07
C GLN A 78 9.45 -3.45 -4.59
N ALA A 79 8.32 -3.92 -4.12
CA ALA A 79 7.69 -5.15 -4.59
C ALA A 79 7.29 -5.07 -6.07
N SER A 80 6.77 -3.92 -6.52
CA SER A 80 6.44 -3.65 -7.92
C SER A 80 7.68 -3.65 -8.83
N GLN A 81 8.80 -3.08 -8.37
CA GLN A 81 10.07 -3.12 -9.10
C GLN A 81 10.65 -4.53 -9.16
N ALA A 82 10.64 -5.27 -8.04
CA ALA A 82 11.09 -6.66 -7.98
C ALA A 82 10.27 -7.55 -8.91
N LEU A 83 8.94 -7.35 -8.95
CA LEU A 83 8.06 -8.08 -9.85
C LEU A 83 8.36 -7.78 -11.32
N THR A 84 8.59 -6.51 -11.68
CA THR A 84 8.98 -6.12 -13.04
C THR A 84 10.27 -6.82 -13.45
N HIS A 85 11.30 -6.76 -12.60
CA HIS A 85 12.59 -7.38 -12.87
C HIS A 85 12.47 -8.91 -13.03
N ALA A 86 11.67 -9.57 -12.20
CA ALA A 86 11.41 -11.00 -12.31
C ALA A 86 10.66 -11.36 -13.61
N LEU A 87 9.71 -10.52 -14.04
CA LEU A 87 8.99 -10.71 -15.31
C LEU A 87 9.89 -10.48 -16.53
N ASP A 88 10.78 -9.48 -16.51
CA ASP A 88 11.76 -9.25 -17.57
C ASP A 88 12.70 -10.45 -17.72
N ARG A 89 13.22 -10.97 -16.60
CA ARG A 89 14.03 -12.21 -16.61
C ARG A 89 13.25 -13.41 -17.12
N SER A 90 11.97 -13.52 -16.80
CA SER A 90 11.10 -14.58 -17.31
C SER A 90 10.95 -14.52 -18.83
N THR A 91 10.89 -13.31 -19.38
CA THR A 91 10.83 -13.08 -20.83
C THR A 91 12.13 -13.53 -21.50
N GLU A 92 13.30 -13.18 -20.93
CA GLU A 92 14.61 -13.63 -21.42
C GLU A 92 14.75 -15.15 -21.38
N MET A 93 14.31 -15.81 -20.29
CA MET A 93 14.29 -17.26 -20.18
C MET A 93 13.41 -17.91 -21.25
N SER A 94 12.23 -17.35 -21.50
CA SER A 94 11.32 -17.84 -22.54
C SER A 94 11.92 -17.73 -23.94
N ALA A 95 12.58 -16.60 -24.27
CA ALA A 95 13.22 -16.38 -25.57
C ALA A 95 14.40 -17.35 -25.80
N ALA A 96 15.21 -17.64 -24.77
CA ALA A 96 16.34 -18.56 -24.87
C ALA A 96 15.94 -20.03 -25.11
N GLN A 97 14.68 -20.38 -24.92
CA GLN A 97 14.22 -21.77 -25.04
C GLN A 97 14.04 -22.25 -26.49
N GLY A 98 13.63 -21.37 -27.41
CA GLY A 98 13.48 -21.70 -28.81
C GLY A 98 14.78 -22.21 -29.45
N ASP A 99 15.93 -21.62 -29.12
CA ASP A 99 17.24 -22.04 -29.62
C ASP A 99 17.68 -23.43 -29.11
N ARG A 100 17.20 -23.80 -27.91
CA ARG A 100 17.53 -25.08 -27.29
C ARG A 100 16.86 -26.28 -27.96
N VAL A 101 15.62 -26.09 -28.42
CA VAL A 101 14.88 -27.12 -29.18
C VAL A 101 15.58 -27.40 -30.51
N GLY A 102 16.02 -26.35 -31.19
CA GLY A 102 16.79 -26.46 -32.43
C GLY A 102 18.10 -27.28 -32.24
N SER A 103 18.80 -27.00 -31.12
CA SER A 103 20.03 -27.73 -30.76
C SER A 103 19.78 -29.22 -30.50
N LEU A 104 18.76 -29.57 -29.72
CA LEU A 104 18.41 -30.98 -29.43
C LEU A 104 17.92 -31.70 -30.69
N ALA A 105 17.17 -31.07 -31.55
CA ALA A 105 16.72 -31.63 -32.83
C ALA A 105 17.93 -31.94 -33.75
N GLY A 106 18.92 -31.03 -33.79
CA GLY A 106 20.18 -31.26 -34.50
C GLY A 106 20.94 -32.47 -33.96
N MET A 107 21.04 -32.59 -32.63
CA MET A 107 21.68 -33.78 -31.98
C MET A 107 20.94 -35.07 -32.30
N CYS A 108 19.61 -35.08 -32.30
CA CYS A 108 18.81 -36.25 -32.70
C CYS A 108 19.07 -36.65 -34.15
N HIS A 109 19.18 -35.69 -35.04
CA HIS A 109 19.46 -35.94 -36.45
C HIS A 109 20.82 -36.61 -36.64
N GLU A 110 21.88 -36.08 -36.02
CA GLU A 110 23.24 -36.62 -36.08
C GLU A 110 23.32 -38.01 -35.44
N MET A 111 22.65 -38.25 -34.32
CA MET A 111 22.55 -39.58 -33.70
C MET A 111 21.86 -40.61 -34.62
N GLY A 112 20.85 -40.18 -35.36
CA GLY A 112 20.19 -41.00 -36.38
C GLY A 112 21.13 -41.37 -37.55
N LEU A 113 21.97 -40.44 -38.01
CA LEU A 113 23.02 -40.71 -39.00
C LEU A 113 24.05 -41.69 -38.49
N LEU A 114 24.56 -41.46 -37.29
CA LEU A 114 25.54 -42.32 -36.61
C LEU A 114 25.01 -43.78 -36.50
N LYS A 115 23.76 -43.96 -36.06
CA LYS A 115 23.12 -45.28 -35.99
C LYS A 115 23.03 -45.98 -37.33
N ARG A 116 22.68 -45.26 -38.42
CA ARG A 116 22.64 -45.82 -39.79
C ARG A 116 24.03 -46.27 -40.23
N THR A 117 25.06 -45.46 -40.03
CA THR A 117 26.45 -45.79 -40.37
C THR A 117 26.92 -47.02 -39.58
N LEU A 118 26.64 -47.11 -38.26
CA LEU A 118 26.94 -48.28 -37.44
C LEU A 118 26.22 -49.55 -37.94
N SER A 119 24.94 -49.41 -38.33
CA SER A 119 24.19 -50.55 -38.90
C SER A 119 24.80 -51.08 -40.19
N GLY A 120 25.39 -50.22 -41.04
CA GLY A 120 26.09 -50.61 -42.26
C GLY A 120 27.35 -51.50 -42.01
N PHE A 121 27.96 -51.40 -40.84
CA PHE A 121 29.06 -52.29 -40.47
C PHE A 121 28.65 -53.74 -40.34
N GLN A 122 27.41 -54.06 -40.00
CA GLN A 122 26.94 -55.46 -39.89
C GLN A 122 27.03 -56.16 -41.22
N GLU A 123 26.73 -55.46 -42.34
CA GLU A 123 26.89 -55.98 -43.69
C GLU A 123 28.37 -56.23 -43.99
N THR A 124 29.24 -55.25 -43.72
CA THR A 124 30.70 -55.40 -43.88
C THR A 124 31.26 -56.56 -43.12
N VAL A 125 30.86 -56.76 -41.85
CA VAL A 125 31.28 -57.92 -41.02
C VAL A 125 30.79 -59.24 -41.61
N SER A 126 29.56 -59.32 -42.13
CA SER A 126 29.02 -60.51 -42.75
C SER A 126 29.85 -60.88 -43.99
N THR A 127 30.25 -59.91 -44.82
CA THR A 127 31.09 -60.06 -45.99
C THR A 127 32.48 -60.52 -45.58
N PHE A 128 33.10 -59.97 -44.51
CA PHE A 128 34.39 -60.48 -44.00
C PHE A 128 34.33 -61.95 -43.56
N ARG A 129 33.27 -62.37 -42.89
CA ARG A 129 33.07 -63.76 -42.50
C ARG A 129 32.98 -64.68 -43.69
N THR A 130 32.26 -64.25 -44.73
CA THR A 130 32.13 -64.99 -45.98
C THR A 130 33.48 -65.12 -46.70
N LEU A 131 34.25 -63.99 -46.78
CA LEU A 131 35.61 -64.07 -47.36
C LEU A 131 36.56 -64.99 -46.55
N GLY A 132 36.49 -64.90 -45.21
CA GLY A 132 37.27 -65.84 -44.37
C GLY A 132 36.95 -67.33 -44.64
N LEU A 133 35.64 -67.62 -44.80
CA LEU A 133 35.22 -69.00 -45.18
C LEU A 133 35.71 -69.37 -46.55
N LEU A 134 35.57 -68.48 -47.56
CA LEU A 134 36.07 -68.78 -48.90
C LEU A 134 37.57 -68.91 -48.95
N THR A 135 38.33 -68.12 -48.16
CA THR A 135 39.80 -68.31 -48.00
C THR A 135 40.16 -69.67 -47.40
N ARG A 136 39.41 -70.13 -46.41
CA ARG A 136 39.61 -71.50 -45.83
C ARG A 136 39.36 -72.59 -46.86
N ILE A 137 38.29 -72.48 -47.65
CA ILE A 137 37.96 -73.47 -48.69
C ILE A 137 39.08 -73.52 -49.74
N GLU A 138 39.54 -72.37 -50.18
CA GLU A 138 40.60 -72.31 -51.18
C GLU A 138 41.95 -72.73 -50.65
N THR A 139 42.28 -72.39 -49.42
CA THR A 139 43.48 -72.90 -48.73
C THR A 139 43.47 -74.44 -48.58
N ALA A 140 42.31 -75.01 -48.21
CA ALA A 140 42.16 -76.47 -48.17
C ALA A 140 42.27 -77.14 -49.55
N ARG A 141 41.82 -76.52 -50.62
CA ARG A 141 41.97 -76.97 -52.00
C ARG A 141 43.41 -77.02 -52.44
N LEU A 142 44.28 -76.13 -52.00
CA LEU A 142 45.69 -76.07 -52.31
C LEU A 142 46.55 -77.04 -51.49
N GLY A 143 46.00 -77.62 -50.47
CA GLY A 143 46.72 -78.64 -49.63
C GLY A 143 47.94 -78.03 -48.92
N SER A 144 49.08 -78.75 -49.08
CA SER A 144 50.32 -78.33 -48.43
C SER A 144 50.93 -77.03 -48.95
N THR A 145 50.64 -76.65 -50.21
CA THR A 145 51.10 -75.41 -50.80
C THR A 145 50.29 -74.18 -50.29
N GLY A 146 49.09 -74.45 -49.78
CA GLY A 146 48.22 -73.39 -49.16
C GLY A 146 48.41 -73.22 -47.63
N ALA A 147 49.34 -73.99 -47.01
CA ALA A 147 49.50 -74.03 -45.54
C ALA A 147 49.76 -72.61 -44.94
N ASP A 148 50.50 -71.76 -45.64
CA ASP A 148 50.83 -70.43 -45.22
C ASP A 148 49.60 -69.47 -45.18
N PHE A 149 48.48 -69.83 -45.83
CA PHE A 149 47.24 -69.08 -45.86
C PHE A 149 46.19 -69.54 -44.85
N SER A 150 46.44 -70.68 -44.15
CA SER A 150 45.47 -71.12 -43.11
C SER A 150 45.38 -70.12 -41.97
N GLY A 151 46.50 -69.53 -41.59
CA GLY A 151 46.52 -68.41 -40.60
C GLY A 151 45.76 -67.18 -41.03
N LEU A 152 45.84 -66.84 -42.32
CA LEU A 152 45.08 -65.66 -42.86
C LEU A 152 43.56 -65.82 -42.68
N ALA A 153 43.02 -66.99 -43.00
CA ALA A 153 41.58 -67.24 -42.92
C ALA A 153 41.11 -67.22 -41.46
N ASP A 154 41.90 -67.74 -40.53
CA ASP A 154 41.61 -67.70 -39.09
C ASP A 154 41.70 -66.28 -38.55
N ASP A 155 42.71 -65.50 -38.93
CA ASP A 155 42.91 -64.15 -38.52
C ASP A 155 41.82 -63.19 -39.08
N VAL A 156 41.42 -63.35 -40.37
CA VAL A 156 40.31 -62.60 -40.95
C VAL A 156 39.00 -62.88 -40.19
N SER A 157 38.75 -64.14 -39.86
CA SER A 157 37.56 -64.50 -39.10
C SER A 157 37.55 -63.92 -37.67
N LEU A 158 38.71 -63.96 -37.00
CA LEU A 158 38.91 -63.42 -35.65
C LEU A 158 38.71 -61.92 -35.66
N LEU A 159 39.35 -61.18 -36.58
CA LEU A 159 39.25 -59.75 -36.68
C LEU A 159 37.85 -59.31 -37.08
N ALA A 160 37.15 -59.99 -37.96
CA ALA A 160 35.74 -59.77 -38.28
C ALA A 160 34.84 -59.91 -37.04
N GLY A 161 35.13 -60.92 -36.20
CA GLY A 161 34.46 -61.11 -34.91
C GLY A 161 34.68 -59.95 -33.93
N GLN A 162 35.93 -59.47 -33.90
CA GLN A 162 36.25 -58.25 -33.06
C GLN A 162 35.54 -56.99 -33.55
N VAL A 163 35.54 -56.76 -34.89
CA VAL A 163 34.76 -55.60 -35.44
C VAL A 163 33.30 -55.75 -35.10
N HIS A 164 32.72 -56.95 -35.27
CA HIS A 164 31.31 -57.15 -34.89
C HIS A 164 31.03 -56.84 -33.44
N SER A 165 31.85 -57.28 -32.52
CA SER A 165 31.71 -57.04 -31.09
C SER A 165 31.79 -55.52 -30.76
N LYS A 166 32.75 -54.81 -31.38
CA LYS A 166 32.92 -53.37 -31.15
C LYS A 166 31.77 -52.54 -31.74
N VAL A 167 31.28 -52.92 -32.95
CA VAL A 167 30.10 -52.31 -33.55
C VAL A 167 28.85 -52.57 -32.72
N ALA A 168 28.65 -53.79 -32.23
CA ALA A 168 27.50 -54.10 -31.37
C ALA A 168 27.56 -53.31 -30.05
N SER A 169 28.74 -53.16 -29.48
CA SER A 169 28.94 -52.29 -28.29
C SER A 169 28.60 -50.81 -28.59
N ALA A 170 29.10 -50.27 -29.72
CA ALA A 170 28.81 -48.90 -30.12
C ALA A 170 27.32 -48.68 -30.39
N LEU A 171 26.63 -49.64 -31.05
CA LEU A 171 25.18 -49.57 -31.26
C LEU A 171 24.39 -49.57 -29.95
N SER A 172 24.76 -50.46 -29.01
CA SER A 172 24.12 -50.50 -27.69
C SER A 172 24.28 -49.21 -26.92
N ILE A 173 25.44 -48.57 -27.01
CA ILE A 173 25.69 -47.25 -26.41
C ILE A 173 24.85 -46.17 -27.09
N ALA A 174 24.79 -46.17 -28.44
CA ALA A 174 23.96 -45.20 -29.19
C ALA A 174 22.46 -45.34 -28.84
N ASP A 175 21.95 -46.58 -28.79
CA ASP A 175 20.55 -46.84 -28.45
C ASP A 175 20.18 -46.39 -27.04
N SER A 176 21.12 -46.44 -26.09
CA SER A 176 20.91 -45.97 -24.71
C SER A 176 20.69 -44.46 -24.60
N LEU A 177 21.04 -43.66 -25.62
CA LEU A 177 20.89 -42.21 -25.66
C LEU A 177 19.69 -41.71 -26.45
N ILE A 178 19.30 -42.42 -27.49
CA ILE A 178 18.22 -41.97 -28.38
C ILE A 178 16.92 -41.76 -27.58
N LEU A 179 16.56 -42.72 -26.72
CA LEU A 179 15.34 -42.64 -25.93
C LEU A 179 15.30 -41.44 -24.96
N PRO A 180 16.35 -41.14 -24.15
CA PRO A 180 16.38 -39.95 -23.31
C PRO A 180 16.29 -38.65 -24.11
N ILE A 181 16.96 -38.51 -25.25
CA ILE A 181 16.91 -37.32 -26.09
C ILE A 181 15.51 -37.12 -26.67
N GLU A 182 14.90 -38.19 -27.21
CA GLU A 182 13.52 -38.13 -27.73
C GLU A 182 12.50 -37.84 -26.63
N SER A 183 12.73 -38.30 -25.40
CA SER A 183 11.88 -37.97 -24.25
C SER A 183 11.98 -36.48 -23.91
N ALA A 184 13.22 -35.97 -23.79
CA ALA A 184 13.46 -34.55 -23.52
C ALA A 184 12.85 -33.65 -24.61
N MET A 185 13.00 -34.00 -25.89
CA MET A 185 12.37 -33.29 -27.01
C MET A 185 10.86 -33.30 -26.92
N ARG A 186 10.23 -34.42 -26.61
CA ARG A 186 8.76 -34.50 -26.47
C ARG A 186 8.27 -33.67 -25.31
N GLU A 187 8.94 -33.68 -24.18
CA GLU A 187 8.59 -32.85 -23.01
C GLU A 187 8.66 -31.36 -23.35
N ILE A 188 9.77 -30.91 -23.97
CA ILE A 188 9.91 -29.49 -24.35
C ILE A 188 8.87 -29.11 -25.41
N SER A 189 8.67 -29.93 -26.44
CA SER A 189 7.67 -29.63 -27.47
C SER A 189 6.23 -29.59 -26.93
N ALA A 190 5.92 -30.41 -25.93
CA ALA A 190 4.63 -30.35 -25.24
C ALA A 190 4.44 -29.07 -24.43
N LEU A 191 5.50 -28.58 -23.77
CA LEU A 191 5.50 -27.30 -23.06
C LEU A 191 5.34 -26.13 -24.00
N GLU A 192 6.05 -26.13 -25.16
CA GLU A 192 5.91 -25.08 -26.18
C GLU A 192 4.52 -25.03 -26.79
N ALA A 193 3.92 -26.18 -27.08
CA ALA A 193 2.59 -26.26 -27.70
C ALA A 193 1.46 -25.86 -26.72
N GLY A 194 1.67 -26.01 -25.41
CA GLY A 194 0.69 -25.75 -24.38
C GLY A 194 0.91 -24.41 -23.66
N GLN A 195 1.56 -24.47 -22.53
CA GLN A 195 1.65 -23.35 -21.58
C GLN A 195 2.52 -22.18 -22.06
N MET A 196 3.58 -22.43 -22.81
CA MET A 196 4.48 -21.37 -23.27
C MET A 196 3.90 -20.45 -24.33
N LYS A 197 2.91 -20.92 -25.08
CA LYS A 197 2.25 -20.08 -26.11
C LYS A 197 1.55 -18.88 -25.48
N ASP A 198 1.01 -19.06 -24.29
CA ASP A 198 0.25 -18.02 -23.58
C ASP A 198 1.13 -17.19 -22.64
N LEU A 199 2.34 -17.66 -22.31
CA LEU A 199 3.25 -17.00 -21.36
C LEU A 199 3.58 -15.55 -21.72
N PRO A 200 3.93 -15.18 -22.98
CA PRO A 200 4.16 -13.78 -23.35
C PRO A 200 2.94 -12.89 -23.15
N ALA A 201 1.73 -13.43 -23.42
CA ALA A 201 0.48 -12.71 -23.22
C ALA A 201 0.20 -12.51 -21.71
N LEU A 202 0.43 -13.51 -20.88
CA LEU A 202 0.30 -13.42 -19.42
C LEU A 202 1.29 -12.40 -18.83
N ILE A 203 2.57 -12.44 -19.25
CA ILE A 203 3.58 -11.47 -18.82
C ILE A 203 3.18 -10.05 -19.22
N SER A 204 2.76 -9.86 -20.49
CA SER A 204 2.31 -8.56 -20.98
C SER A 204 1.07 -8.06 -20.22
N GLY A 205 0.11 -8.93 -19.93
CA GLY A 205 -1.07 -8.63 -19.12
C GLY A 205 -0.70 -8.22 -17.69
N THR A 206 0.20 -8.97 -17.05
CA THR A 206 0.69 -8.66 -15.71
C THR A 206 1.45 -7.32 -15.68
N LEU A 207 2.32 -7.04 -16.67
CA LEU A 207 3.03 -5.77 -16.78
C LEU A 207 2.05 -4.59 -17.00
N ALA A 208 1.01 -4.77 -17.80
CA ALA A 208 -0.05 -3.77 -17.99
C ALA A 208 -0.81 -3.53 -16.68
N SER A 209 -1.16 -4.57 -15.95
CA SER A 209 -1.79 -4.48 -14.64
C SER A 209 -0.88 -3.78 -13.62
N LEU A 210 0.41 -4.07 -13.66
CA LEU A 210 1.41 -3.43 -12.78
C LEU A 210 1.61 -1.95 -13.12
N SER A 211 1.55 -1.56 -14.40
CA SER A 211 1.59 -0.15 -14.81
C SER A 211 0.37 0.61 -14.33
N SER A 212 -0.82 0.01 -14.40
CA SER A 212 -2.05 0.59 -13.84
C SER A 212 -1.98 0.71 -12.31
N PHE A 213 -1.37 -0.25 -11.63
CA PHE A 213 -1.12 -0.16 -10.20
C PHE A 213 -0.19 1.00 -9.84
N ARG A 214 0.89 1.21 -10.60
CA ARG A 214 1.78 2.36 -10.43
C ARG A 214 1.04 3.69 -10.63
N GLU A 215 0.19 3.77 -11.64
CA GLU A 215 -0.63 4.97 -11.85
C GLU A 215 -1.55 5.27 -10.66
N VAL A 216 -2.13 4.23 -10.04
CA VAL A 216 -2.91 4.38 -8.80
C VAL A 216 -2.03 4.83 -7.63
N GLN A 217 -0.81 4.27 -7.49
CA GLN A 217 0.14 4.70 -6.47
C GLN A 217 0.60 6.16 -6.65
N ASP A 218 0.87 6.58 -7.88
CA ASP A 218 1.27 7.96 -8.19
C ASP A 218 0.13 8.93 -7.84
N LYS A 219 -1.11 8.58 -8.19
CA LYS A 219 -2.31 9.33 -7.79
C LYS A 219 -2.48 9.36 -6.26
N ALA A 220 -2.20 8.24 -5.58
CA ALA A 220 -2.23 8.20 -4.12
C ALA A 220 -1.18 9.12 -3.49
N HIS A 221 0.00 9.20 -4.09
CA HIS A 221 1.04 10.11 -3.63
C HIS A 221 0.65 11.59 -3.85
N GLU A 222 0.10 11.95 -5.01
CA GLU A 222 -0.45 13.28 -5.27
C GLU A 222 -1.62 13.62 -4.32
N SER A 223 -2.46 12.64 -4.01
CA SER A 223 -3.55 12.82 -3.05
C SER A 223 -3.05 12.94 -1.62
N SER A 224 -1.91 12.35 -1.27
CA SER A 224 -1.31 12.45 0.06
C SER A 224 -1.02 13.90 0.45
N ASP A 225 -0.54 14.73 -0.49
CA ASP A 225 -0.30 16.15 -0.25
C ASP A 225 -1.63 16.90 0.01
N ARG A 226 -2.69 16.55 -0.74
CA ARG A 226 -4.03 17.13 -0.53
C ARG A 226 -4.64 16.69 0.78
N LEU A 227 -4.49 15.41 1.15
CA LEU A 227 -4.93 14.87 2.44
C LEU A 227 -4.17 15.53 3.60
N GLY A 228 -2.87 15.79 3.43
CA GLY A 228 -2.06 16.56 4.38
C GLY A 228 -2.57 17.99 4.55
N ALA A 229 -2.96 18.66 3.46
CA ALA A 229 -3.57 19.99 3.51
C ALA A 229 -4.93 19.97 4.21
N GLN A 230 -5.78 18.98 3.97
CA GLN A 230 -7.06 18.80 4.66
C GLN A 230 -6.86 18.60 6.18
N TYR A 231 -5.86 17.78 6.55
CA TYR A 231 -5.49 17.62 7.97
C TYR A 231 -5.05 18.94 8.59
N GLY A 232 -4.27 19.76 7.88
CA GLY A 232 -3.89 21.10 8.31
C GLY A 232 -5.11 21.98 8.57
N ASN A 233 -6.09 21.99 7.65
CA ASN A 233 -7.34 22.73 7.80
C ASN A 233 -8.17 22.26 9.01
N ILE A 234 -8.24 20.95 9.23
CA ILE A 234 -8.90 20.35 10.40
C ILE A 234 -8.20 20.80 11.68
N SER A 235 -6.88 20.72 11.75
CA SER A 235 -6.09 21.15 12.90
C SER A 235 -6.30 22.63 13.23
N ASP A 236 -6.32 23.50 12.22
CA ASP A 236 -6.57 24.94 12.41
C ASP A 236 -8.01 25.25 12.85
N ALA A 237 -8.99 24.48 12.35
CA ALA A 237 -10.36 24.60 12.81
C ALA A 237 -10.50 24.16 14.29
N PHE A 238 -9.79 23.12 14.72
CA PHE A 238 -9.71 22.72 16.13
C PHE A 238 -9.09 23.81 17.02
N LYS A 239 -7.99 24.43 16.60
CA LYS A 239 -7.38 25.53 17.35
C LYS A 239 -8.37 26.69 17.55
N LYS A 240 -9.09 27.08 16.48
CA LYS A 240 -10.14 28.12 16.55
C LYS A 240 -11.28 27.71 17.47
N LEU A 241 -11.65 26.44 17.44
CA LEU A 241 -12.69 25.88 18.31
C LEU A 241 -12.30 25.95 19.79
N ILE A 242 -11.05 25.58 20.13
CA ILE A 242 -10.52 25.71 21.50
C ILE A 242 -10.54 27.17 21.97
N VAL A 243 -10.11 28.11 21.14
CA VAL A 243 -10.18 29.56 21.45
C VAL A 243 -11.63 30.01 21.67
N SER A 244 -12.57 29.51 20.88
CA SER A 244 -13.99 29.85 21.05
C SER A 244 -14.57 29.32 22.36
N ILE A 245 -14.12 28.15 22.82
CA ILE A 245 -14.50 27.58 24.10
C ILE A 245 -13.91 28.40 25.26
N GLN A 246 -12.63 28.81 25.16
CA GLN A 246 -12.01 29.66 26.17
C GLN A 246 -12.73 31.00 26.33
N PHE A 247 -13.36 31.51 25.25
CA PHE A 247 -14.15 32.73 25.28
C PHE A 247 -15.41 32.61 26.17
N HIS A 248 -15.92 31.38 26.37
CA HIS A 248 -17.02 31.15 27.31
C HIS A 248 -16.63 31.55 28.75
N ASP A 249 -15.42 31.33 29.19
CA ASP A 249 -14.96 31.68 30.53
C ASP A 249 -15.01 33.21 30.78
N ILE A 250 -14.69 34.01 29.74
CA ILE A 250 -14.79 35.47 29.78
C ILE A 250 -16.24 35.90 29.97
N THR A 251 -17.18 35.32 29.23
CA THR A 251 -18.61 35.66 29.37
C THR A 251 -19.19 35.20 30.69
N ARG A 252 -18.76 34.05 31.21
CA ARG A 252 -19.11 33.55 32.55
C ARG A 252 -18.68 34.54 33.63
N GLN A 253 -17.42 35.01 33.58
CA GLN A 253 -16.92 36.02 34.52
C GLN A 253 -17.71 37.33 34.46
N GLN A 254 -18.09 37.79 33.25
CA GLN A 254 -18.92 38.99 33.09
C GLN A 254 -20.30 38.80 33.74
N VAL A 255 -20.93 37.64 33.62
CA VAL A 255 -22.20 37.32 34.30
C VAL A 255 -22.01 37.22 35.81
N GLU A 256 -20.91 36.64 36.31
CA GLU A 256 -20.58 36.58 37.74
C GLU A 256 -20.43 37.95 38.35
N HIS A 257 -19.78 38.88 37.68
CA HIS A 257 -19.69 40.28 38.14
C HIS A 257 -21.07 40.96 38.23
N VAL A 258 -21.94 40.72 37.24
CA VAL A 258 -23.33 41.19 37.31
C VAL A 258 -24.06 40.61 38.53
N ILE A 259 -23.91 39.30 38.76
CA ILE A 259 -24.52 38.63 39.91
C ILE A 259 -24.00 39.23 41.22
N GLU A 260 -22.71 39.52 41.36
CA GLU A 260 -22.12 40.12 42.56
C GLU A 260 -22.69 41.51 42.85
N VAL A 261 -22.78 42.33 41.79
CA VAL A 261 -23.39 43.66 41.92
C VAL A 261 -24.85 43.56 42.34
N LEU A 262 -25.64 42.70 41.70
CA LEU A 262 -27.05 42.47 42.05
C LEU A 262 -27.21 41.94 43.49
N ARG A 263 -26.32 41.08 44.00
CA ARG A 263 -26.30 40.60 45.39
C ARG A 263 -26.06 41.76 46.36
N ARG A 264 -25.12 42.67 46.05
CA ARG A 264 -24.88 43.86 46.86
C ARG A 264 -26.10 44.74 46.93
N LEU A 265 -26.69 45.06 45.77
CA LEU A 265 -27.91 45.86 45.71
C LEU A 265 -29.06 45.21 46.51
N SER A 266 -29.24 43.90 46.41
CA SER A 266 -30.25 43.17 47.18
C SER A 266 -29.99 43.25 48.70
N SER A 267 -28.72 43.10 49.14
CA SER A 267 -28.33 43.13 50.54
C SER A 267 -28.46 44.52 51.16
N GLU A 268 -28.14 45.59 50.43
CA GLU A 268 -28.30 46.95 50.83
C GLU A 268 -29.78 47.37 50.92
N SER A 269 -30.58 46.88 49.99
CA SER A 269 -32.04 47.08 50.03
C SER A 269 -32.73 46.45 51.23
N GLY A 270 -32.16 45.36 51.78
CA GLY A 270 -32.68 44.66 52.98
C GLY A 270 -32.28 45.29 54.34
N LYS A 271 -31.28 46.19 54.36
CA LYS A 271 -30.74 46.80 55.63
C LYS A 271 -31.31 48.15 55.98
N VAL A 272 -32.19 48.75 55.22
CA VAL A 272 -32.72 50.10 55.47
C VAL A 272 -33.82 50.02 56.54
N ASP A 273 -33.47 50.36 57.76
CA ASP A 273 -34.37 50.52 58.88
C ASP A 273 -35.44 51.58 58.58
N GLY A 274 -36.64 51.14 58.26
CA GLY A 274 -37.91 51.86 58.48
C GLY A 274 -38.14 53.17 57.72
N ASN A 275 -37.23 53.68 56.89
CA ASN A 275 -37.43 54.92 56.15
C ASN A 275 -37.51 54.66 54.63
N PRO A 276 -38.73 54.74 54.02
CA PRO A 276 -38.96 54.40 52.65
C PRO A 276 -38.30 55.31 51.60
N SER A 277 -37.57 56.34 52.06
CA SER A 277 -37.02 57.39 51.19
C SER A 277 -35.52 57.28 50.92
N ARG A 278 -34.82 56.22 51.38
CA ARG A 278 -33.40 56.01 51.10
C ARG A 278 -33.19 54.75 50.27
N HIS A 279 -33.35 54.90 48.97
CA HIS A 279 -32.75 53.99 48.04
C HIS A 279 -31.23 54.12 48.06
N PRO A 280 -30.47 53.05 47.75
CA PRO A 280 -29.07 53.24 47.42
C PRO A 280 -29.03 54.30 46.30
N ARG A 281 -28.17 55.29 46.44
CA ARG A 281 -28.01 56.32 45.41
C ARG A 281 -27.65 55.68 44.09
N GLY A 282 -28.35 56.06 43.02
CA GLY A 282 -28.10 55.51 41.71
C GLY A 282 -28.65 54.11 41.43
N PHE A 283 -29.53 53.54 42.28
CA PHE A 283 -30.05 52.15 42.12
C PHE A 283 -30.60 51.87 40.70
N SER A 284 -31.40 52.76 40.13
CA SER A 284 -31.93 52.55 38.77
C SER A 284 -30.84 52.63 37.70
N ALA A 285 -29.86 53.53 37.87
CA ALA A 285 -28.73 53.67 36.96
C ALA A 285 -27.81 52.42 37.00
N VAL A 286 -27.57 51.86 38.21
CA VAL A 286 -26.79 50.61 38.35
C VAL A 286 -27.52 49.43 37.72
N LEU A 287 -28.85 49.32 37.90
CA LEU A 287 -29.65 48.28 37.22
C LEU A 287 -29.60 48.40 35.70
N ALA A 288 -29.68 49.64 35.17
CA ALA A 288 -29.55 49.87 33.74
C ALA A 288 -28.17 49.46 33.22
N LEU A 289 -27.10 49.74 33.99
CA LEU A 289 -25.74 49.30 33.66
C LEU A 289 -25.61 47.77 33.66
N GLN A 290 -26.15 47.08 34.69
CA GLN A 290 -26.12 45.64 34.75
C GLN A 290 -26.90 44.98 33.58
N SER A 291 -28.04 45.58 33.19
CA SER A 291 -28.77 45.16 32.00
C SER A 291 -27.96 45.35 30.70
N ALA A 292 -27.14 46.42 30.59
CA ALA A 292 -26.25 46.65 29.47
C ALA A 292 -25.08 45.67 29.46
N GLN A 293 -24.47 45.35 30.60
CA GLN A 293 -23.44 44.32 30.76
C GLN A 293 -23.94 42.93 30.30
N LEU A 294 -25.14 42.54 30.74
CA LEU A 294 -25.78 41.30 30.28
C LEU A 294 -26.07 41.30 28.76
N ALA A 295 -26.42 42.47 28.17
CA ALA A 295 -26.62 42.59 26.72
C ALA A 295 -25.33 42.38 25.93
N ASP A 296 -24.21 42.92 26.43
CA ASP A 296 -22.89 42.73 25.84
C ASP A 296 -22.41 41.27 25.99
N ALA A 297 -22.61 40.69 27.17
CA ALA A 297 -22.32 39.27 27.40
C ALA A 297 -23.11 38.35 26.44
N ASP A 298 -24.42 38.56 26.25
CA ASP A 298 -25.25 37.83 25.29
C ASP A 298 -24.73 37.94 23.85
N LYS A 299 -24.36 39.15 23.42
CA LYS A 299 -23.82 39.36 22.08
C LYS A 299 -22.51 38.60 21.86
N LYS A 300 -21.59 38.64 22.83
CA LYS A 300 -20.30 37.97 22.74
C LYS A 300 -20.48 36.43 22.81
N PHE A 301 -21.36 35.99 23.71
CA PHE A 301 -21.66 34.55 23.84
C PHE A 301 -22.23 33.97 22.55
N ARG A 302 -23.20 34.65 21.93
CA ARG A 302 -23.74 34.23 20.62
C ARG A 302 -22.66 34.15 19.56
N ALA A 303 -21.78 35.16 19.46
CA ALA A 303 -20.67 35.12 18.50
C ALA A 303 -19.71 33.93 18.72
N SER A 304 -19.45 33.58 20.00
CA SER A 304 -18.65 32.42 20.37
C SER A 304 -19.34 31.12 19.98
N VAL A 305 -20.65 30.97 20.29
CA VAL A 305 -21.45 29.80 19.91
C VAL A 305 -21.48 29.63 18.39
N GLU A 306 -21.76 30.67 17.62
CA GLU A 306 -21.74 30.66 16.16
C GLU A 306 -20.35 30.28 15.61
N SER A 307 -19.28 30.68 16.30
CA SER A 307 -17.92 30.27 15.93
C SER A 307 -17.68 28.79 16.19
N VAL A 308 -18.14 28.27 17.33
CA VAL A 308 -18.10 26.83 17.65
C VAL A 308 -18.82 26.01 16.57
N GLU A 309 -20.09 26.39 16.26
CA GLU A 309 -20.89 25.69 15.25
C GLU A 309 -20.22 25.69 13.86
N ARG A 310 -19.72 26.86 13.42
CA ARG A 310 -19.02 26.97 12.12
C ARG A 310 -17.76 26.13 12.05
N ASN A 311 -16.98 26.07 13.14
CA ASN A 311 -15.77 25.27 13.18
C ASN A 311 -16.08 23.78 13.20
N LEU A 312 -17.12 23.33 13.91
CA LEU A 312 -17.58 21.93 13.88
C LEU A 312 -18.03 21.52 12.47
N ASP A 313 -18.81 22.38 11.77
CA ASP A 313 -19.22 22.15 10.39
C ASP A 313 -18.02 22.10 9.43
N SER A 314 -17.05 22.98 9.62
CA SER A 314 -15.84 23.01 8.81
C SER A 314 -15.01 21.72 8.98
N ILE A 315 -14.85 21.26 10.21
CA ILE A 315 -14.15 20.00 10.51
C ILE A 315 -14.90 18.83 9.86
N ALA A 316 -16.21 18.71 10.06
CA ALA A 316 -17.02 17.65 9.49
C ALA A 316 -16.90 17.61 7.96
N LYS A 317 -16.95 18.77 7.31
CA LYS A 317 -16.78 18.89 5.86
C LYS A 317 -15.41 18.39 5.39
N HIS A 318 -14.33 18.86 6.02
CA HIS A 318 -12.97 18.44 5.62
C HIS A 318 -12.71 16.97 5.89
N VAL A 319 -13.28 16.40 6.95
CA VAL A 319 -13.20 14.96 7.25
C VAL A 319 -13.92 14.14 6.19
N LEU A 320 -15.12 14.56 5.76
CA LEU A 320 -15.86 13.90 4.68
C LEU A 320 -15.12 13.99 3.33
N GLU A 321 -14.59 15.17 2.98
CA GLU A 321 -13.78 15.36 1.79
C GLU A 321 -12.56 14.43 1.79
N MET A 322 -11.91 14.27 2.94
CA MET A 322 -10.78 13.35 3.12
C MET A 322 -11.20 11.88 2.98
N ALA A 323 -12.34 11.49 3.55
CA ALA A 323 -12.88 10.14 3.42
C ALA A 323 -13.26 9.82 1.95
N ASP A 324 -13.86 10.77 1.24
CA ASP A 324 -14.24 10.62 -0.17
C ASP A 324 -13.00 10.52 -1.08
N GLU A 325 -11.97 11.32 -0.83
CA GLU A 325 -10.70 11.22 -1.55
C GLU A 325 -10.01 9.88 -1.29
N SER A 326 -10.03 9.39 -0.05
CA SER A 326 -9.52 8.07 0.31
C SER A 326 -10.30 6.94 -0.38
N ARG A 327 -11.63 7.05 -0.50
CA ARG A 327 -12.46 6.10 -1.29
C ARG A 327 -12.08 6.11 -2.76
N ALA A 328 -11.84 7.29 -3.34
CA ALA A 328 -11.43 7.41 -4.74
C ALA A 328 -10.08 6.73 -5.01
N LEU A 329 -9.13 6.77 -4.06
CA LEU A 329 -7.84 6.08 -4.14
C LEU A 329 -7.96 4.55 -4.11
N SER A 330 -8.95 4.02 -3.43
CA SER A 330 -9.13 2.57 -3.33
C SER A 330 -9.47 1.91 -4.67
N GLY A 331 -9.88 2.67 -5.70
CA GLY A 331 -10.34 2.11 -6.97
C GLY A 331 -11.55 1.18 -6.81
N ILE A 332 -12.13 1.16 -5.62
CA ILE A 332 -13.34 0.38 -5.35
C ILE A 332 -14.48 1.06 -6.09
N ARG A 333 -14.81 0.51 -7.27
CA ARG A 333 -16.12 0.75 -7.86
C ARG A 333 -17.15 0.29 -6.84
N GLU A 334 -18.23 1.04 -6.69
CA GLU A 334 -19.37 0.79 -5.79
C GLU A 334 -19.92 -0.65 -5.80
N ASP A 335 -19.54 -1.47 -6.78
CA ASP A 335 -20.00 -2.83 -6.98
C ASP A 335 -19.28 -3.91 -6.13
N GLY A 336 -18.26 -3.57 -5.34
CA GLY A 336 -17.58 -4.54 -4.45
C GLY A 336 -16.93 -5.76 -5.14
N LYS A 337 -16.90 -5.82 -6.46
CA LYS A 337 -16.53 -7.00 -7.27
C LYS A 337 -15.25 -6.88 -8.08
N GLY A 338 -14.41 -5.92 -7.80
CA GLY A 338 -13.23 -5.74 -8.61
C GLY A 338 -11.96 -5.52 -7.80
N SER A 339 -11.49 -6.55 -7.08
CA SER A 339 -10.09 -6.54 -6.73
C SER A 339 -9.29 -6.55 -8.05
N PHE A 340 -8.71 -5.41 -8.40
CA PHE A 340 -7.78 -5.23 -9.52
C PHE A 340 -6.63 -6.27 -9.48
N PHE A 341 -6.33 -6.77 -8.29
CA PHE A 341 -5.25 -7.71 -8.01
C PHE A 341 -5.59 -9.16 -8.29
N LEU A 342 -6.88 -9.55 -8.24
CA LEU A 342 -7.26 -10.95 -8.45
C LEU A 342 -6.87 -11.47 -9.85
N PRO A 343 -7.10 -10.73 -10.95
CA PRO A 343 -6.61 -11.12 -12.26
C PRO A 343 -5.08 -11.20 -12.32
N MET A 344 -4.38 -10.21 -11.78
CA MET A 344 -2.91 -10.17 -11.75
C MET A 344 -2.33 -11.33 -10.94
N GLU A 345 -2.93 -11.67 -9.80
CA GLU A 345 -2.52 -12.81 -8.98
C GLU A 345 -2.71 -14.14 -9.72
N GLN A 346 -3.83 -14.29 -10.46
CA GLN A 346 -4.08 -15.46 -11.30
C GLN A 346 -3.07 -15.55 -12.44
N ASP A 347 -2.78 -14.45 -13.12
CA ASP A 347 -1.79 -14.41 -14.20
C ASP A 347 -0.38 -14.72 -13.65
N CYS A 348 0.01 -14.14 -12.54
CA CYS A 348 1.28 -14.47 -11.86
C CYS A 348 1.34 -15.93 -11.43
N GLY A 349 0.24 -16.51 -10.95
CA GLY A 349 0.13 -17.93 -10.63
C GLY A 349 0.36 -18.81 -11.85
N ALA A 350 -0.24 -18.47 -12.99
CA ALA A 350 -0.05 -19.17 -14.26
C ALA A 350 1.40 -19.04 -14.77
N ILE A 351 2.00 -17.86 -14.66
CA ILE A 351 3.40 -17.61 -15.00
C ILE A 351 4.33 -18.47 -14.14
N LEU A 352 4.09 -18.53 -12.82
CA LEU A 352 4.89 -19.36 -11.89
C LEU A 352 4.84 -20.84 -12.24
N VAL A 353 3.67 -21.37 -12.62
CA VAL A 353 3.52 -22.77 -13.07
C VAL A 353 4.31 -22.99 -14.36
N SER A 354 4.13 -22.11 -15.36
CA SER A 354 4.83 -22.22 -16.65
C SER A 354 6.35 -22.14 -16.51
N LEU A 355 6.86 -21.24 -15.65
CA LEU A 355 8.30 -21.12 -15.39
C LEU A 355 8.84 -22.32 -14.59
N GLY A 356 8.07 -22.86 -13.65
CA GLY A 356 8.44 -24.08 -12.92
C GLY A 356 8.58 -25.29 -13.84
N ASP A 357 7.64 -25.47 -14.77
CA ASP A 357 7.70 -26.52 -15.77
C ASP A 357 8.89 -26.32 -16.73
N THR A 358 9.17 -25.07 -17.11
CA THR A 358 10.34 -24.70 -17.90
C THR A 358 11.66 -25.05 -17.17
N ALA A 359 11.77 -24.70 -15.89
CA ALA A 359 12.95 -25.01 -15.07
C ALA A 359 13.18 -26.53 -14.96
N ASN A 360 12.11 -27.32 -14.78
CA ASN A 360 12.16 -28.78 -14.75
C ASN A 360 12.64 -29.37 -16.09
N ALA A 361 12.09 -28.87 -17.21
CA ALA A 361 12.50 -29.29 -18.54
C ALA A 361 13.97 -28.93 -18.84
N GLU A 362 14.43 -27.78 -18.36
CA GLU A 362 15.83 -27.38 -18.47
C GLU A 362 16.75 -28.30 -17.68
N SER A 363 16.38 -28.66 -16.45
CA SER A 363 17.13 -29.60 -15.63
C SER A 363 17.25 -30.98 -16.31
N ALA A 364 16.14 -31.47 -16.88
CA ALA A 364 16.11 -32.73 -17.65
C ALA A 364 17.00 -32.63 -18.90
N THR A 365 16.94 -31.53 -19.63
CA THR A 365 17.77 -31.25 -20.81
C THR A 365 19.25 -31.20 -20.47
N ARG A 366 19.63 -30.59 -19.38
CA ARG A 366 21.01 -30.51 -18.87
C ARG A 366 21.52 -31.91 -18.51
N SER A 367 20.71 -32.71 -17.82
CA SER A 367 21.03 -34.09 -17.48
C SER A 367 21.25 -34.94 -18.74
N THR A 368 20.39 -34.79 -19.75
CA THR A 368 20.48 -35.45 -21.05
C THR A 368 21.77 -35.05 -21.79
N ARG A 369 22.12 -33.75 -21.83
CA ARG A 369 23.37 -33.27 -22.43
C ARG A 369 24.62 -33.83 -21.75
N LYS A 370 24.63 -33.85 -20.41
CA LYS A 370 25.73 -34.42 -19.64
C LYS A 370 25.90 -35.93 -19.94
N GLY A 371 24.79 -36.67 -19.98
CA GLY A 371 24.76 -38.05 -20.37
C GLY A 371 25.26 -38.26 -21.81
N LEU A 372 24.95 -37.35 -22.73
CA LEU A 372 25.43 -37.38 -24.11
C LEU A 372 26.95 -37.23 -24.19
N ALA A 373 27.53 -36.22 -23.51
CA ALA A 373 28.98 -36.02 -23.50
C ALA A 373 29.75 -37.25 -22.98
N ASP A 374 29.29 -37.84 -21.88
CA ASP A 374 29.86 -39.07 -21.32
C ASP A 374 29.79 -40.26 -22.33
N THR A 375 28.67 -40.37 -23.01
CA THR A 375 28.42 -41.47 -23.94
C THR A 375 29.21 -41.29 -25.25
N ILE A 376 29.38 -40.07 -25.76
CA ILE A 376 30.27 -39.78 -26.88
C ILE A 376 31.70 -40.21 -26.53
N GLY A 377 32.20 -39.89 -25.33
CA GLY A 377 33.49 -40.33 -24.85
C GLY A 377 33.61 -41.87 -24.83
N ARG A 378 32.58 -42.57 -24.38
CA ARG A 378 32.52 -44.05 -24.36
C ARG A 378 32.43 -44.67 -25.75
N MET A 379 31.82 -44.03 -26.74
CA MET A 379 31.75 -44.51 -28.14
C MET A 379 33.06 -44.31 -28.89
N SER A 380 33.85 -43.33 -28.55
CA SER A 380 35.14 -43.05 -29.19
C SER A 380 36.11 -44.24 -29.13
N ALA A 381 36.18 -44.94 -27.99
CA ALA A 381 37.09 -46.07 -27.80
C ALA A 381 36.79 -47.26 -28.76
N PRO A 382 35.55 -47.81 -28.86
CA PRO A 382 35.23 -48.83 -29.84
C PRO A 382 35.55 -48.47 -31.29
N ILE A 383 35.32 -47.21 -31.70
CA ILE A 383 35.61 -46.74 -33.05
C ILE A 383 37.12 -46.71 -33.31
N GLN A 384 37.90 -46.23 -32.38
CA GLN A 384 39.38 -46.24 -32.47
C GLN A 384 39.92 -47.68 -32.57
N GLU A 385 39.35 -48.62 -31.82
CA GLU A 385 39.73 -50.05 -31.91
C GLU A 385 39.35 -50.61 -33.28
N ILE A 386 38.21 -50.28 -33.90
CA ILE A 386 37.84 -50.70 -35.24
C ILE A 386 38.89 -50.23 -36.28
N LEU A 387 39.37 -49.00 -36.20
CA LEU A 387 40.42 -48.42 -37.04
C LEU A 387 41.75 -49.20 -36.90
N GLN A 388 42.09 -49.62 -35.68
CA GLN A 388 43.26 -50.43 -35.45
C GLN A 388 43.13 -51.86 -36.06
N ILE A 389 41.91 -52.43 -35.96
CA ILE A 389 41.60 -53.73 -36.54
C ILE A 389 41.68 -53.65 -38.08
N GLU A 390 41.09 -52.59 -38.68
CA GLU A 390 41.17 -52.31 -40.12
C GLU A 390 42.63 -52.28 -40.62
N SER A 391 43.50 -51.55 -39.92
CA SER A 391 44.92 -51.50 -40.27
C SER A 391 45.59 -52.85 -40.26
N LYS A 392 45.28 -53.67 -39.26
CA LYS A 392 45.80 -55.10 -39.21
C LYS A 392 45.29 -55.94 -40.37
N MET A 393 43.96 -55.81 -40.69
CA MET A 393 43.36 -56.56 -41.80
C MET A 393 43.99 -56.18 -43.14
N ARG A 394 44.20 -54.88 -43.37
CA ARG A 394 44.84 -54.37 -44.57
C ARG A 394 46.27 -54.88 -44.74
N MET A 395 47.10 -54.91 -43.65
CA MET A 395 48.45 -55.41 -43.67
C MET A 395 48.48 -56.95 -43.95
N MET A 396 47.55 -57.66 -43.35
CA MET A 396 47.37 -59.07 -43.60
C MET A 396 47.00 -59.41 -45.05
N ALA A 397 46.00 -58.63 -45.57
CA ALA A 397 45.58 -58.78 -46.97
C ALA A 397 46.72 -58.48 -47.94
N LEU A 398 47.54 -57.46 -47.66
CA LEU A 398 48.71 -57.17 -48.48
C LEU A 398 49.75 -58.30 -48.43
N ASN A 399 50.06 -58.79 -47.24
CA ASN A 399 50.98 -59.91 -47.09
C ASN A 399 50.44 -61.16 -47.83
N ALA A 400 49.14 -61.43 -47.71
CA ALA A 400 48.50 -62.52 -48.44
C ALA A 400 48.62 -62.42 -49.95
N ARG A 401 48.43 -61.19 -50.49
CA ARG A 401 48.62 -60.92 -51.91
C ARG A 401 50.04 -61.18 -52.40
N ILE A 402 51.05 -60.76 -51.60
CA ILE A 402 52.45 -61.06 -51.88
C ILE A 402 52.69 -62.54 -51.90
N SER A 403 52.22 -63.29 -50.90
CA SER A 403 52.34 -64.69 -50.83
C SER A 403 51.61 -65.43 -51.97
N ALA A 404 50.39 -64.97 -52.35
CA ALA A 404 49.63 -65.52 -53.48
C ALA A 404 50.36 -65.30 -54.80
N PHE A 405 51.03 -64.14 -54.99
CA PHE A 405 51.89 -63.95 -56.18
C PHE A 405 53.03 -64.95 -56.26
N HIS A 406 53.64 -65.36 -55.19
CA HIS A 406 54.69 -66.33 -55.15
C HIS A 406 54.19 -67.75 -55.55
N LEU A 407 52.91 -68.08 -55.40
CA LEU A 407 52.29 -69.34 -55.80
C LEU A 407 51.97 -69.37 -57.33
N GLY A 408 52.16 -68.29 -58.05
CA GLY A 408 51.89 -68.23 -59.49
C GLY A 408 50.43 -68.50 -59.86
N ALA A 409 50.15 -69.40 -60.83
CA ALA A 409 48.80 -69.67 -61.31
C ALA A 409 47.86 -70.23 -60.22
N ASP A 410 48.39 -71.01 -59.30
CA ASP A 410 47.64 -71.63 -58.18
C ASP A 410 47.23 -70.63 -57.15
N GLY A 411 47.92 -69.51 -56.99
CA GLY A 411 47.60 -68.38 -56.09
C GLY A 411 46.56 -67.41 -56.60
N CYS A 412 46.13 -67.45 -57.86
CA CYS A 412 45.21 -66.48 -58.44
C CYS A 412 43.90 -66.28 -57.64
N ALA A 413 43.29 -67.37 -57.17
CA ALA A 413 42.05 -67.27 -56.38
C ALA A 413 42.28 -66.65 -55.02
N LEU A 414 43.42 -66.90 -54.37
CA LEU A 414 43.83 -66.32 -53.12
C LEU A 414 44.19 -64.83 -53.26
N ASP A 415 44.81 -64.40 -54.37
CA ASP A 415 45.05 -62.96 -54.66
C ASP A 415 43.77 -62.21 -54.78
N VAL A 416 42.75 -62.73 -55.45
CA VAL A 416 41.42 -62.13 -55.58
C VAL A 416 40.72 -62.00 -54.22
N LEU A 417 40.79 -63.11 -53.40
CA LEU A 417 40.19 -63.06 -52.05
C LEU A 417 40.93 -62.08 -51.12
N ALA A 418 42.24 -62.04 -51.15
CA ALA A 418 43.03 -61.09 -50.39
C ALA A 418 42.79 -59.62 -50.84
N GLY A 419 42.65 -59.45 -52.17
CA GLY A 419 42.25 -58.18 -52.72
C GLY A 419 40.86 -57.70 -52.23
N SER A 420 39.92 -58.69 -52.14
CA SER A 420 38.58 -58.39 -51.61
C SER A 420 38.63 -58.08 -50.11
N VAL A 421 39.45 -58.71 -49.30
CA VAL A 421 39.68 -58.43 -47.90
C VAL A 421 40.28 -57.00 -47.75
N GLN A 422 41.26 -56.66 -48.63
CA GLN A 422 41.85 -55.29 -48.61
C GLN A 422 40.82 -54.19 -48.95
N GLN A 423 40.00 -54.43 -49.95
CA GLN A 423 38.95 -53.49 -50.34
C GLN A 423 37.96 -53.32 -49.20
N LEU A 424 37.51 -54.36 -48.61
CA LEU A 424 36.56 -54.30 -47.48
C LEU A 424 37.15 -53.64 -46.22
N ALA A 425 38.47 -53.83 -45.98
CA ALA A 425 39.17 -53.10 -44.92
C ALA A 425 39.18 -51.61 -45.21
N LEU A 426 39.36 -51.16 -46.46
CA LEU A 426 39.25 -49.72 -46.81
C LEU A 426 37.84 -49.20 -46.57
N GLU A 427 36.80 -49.91 -46.97
CA GLU A 427 35.41 -49.54 -46.67
C GLU A 427 35.13 -49.43 -45.20
N CYS A 428 35.70 -50.38 -44.39
CA CYS A 428 35.61 -50.33 -42.94
C CYS A 428 36.25 -49.03 -42.39
N ARG A 429 37.39 -48.62 -42.95
CA ARG A 429 38.08 -47.39 -42.57
C ARG A 429 37.26 -46.14 -42.87
N GLU A 430 36.74 -46.01 -44.11
CA GLU A 430 35.92 -44.89 -44.51
C GLU A 430 34.68 -44.73 -43.63
N ARG A 431 34.03 -45.86 -43.29
CA ARG A 431 32.90 -45.86 -42.36
C ARG A 431 33.30 -45.45 -40.94
N SER A 432 34.46 -45.91 -40.46
CA SER A 432 34.98 -45.54 -39.12
C SER A 432 35.40 -44.07 -39.04
N GLU A 433 36.01 -43.53 -40.10
CA GLU A 433 36.36 -42.12 -40.21
C GLU A 433 35.08 -41.24 -40.24
N SER A 434 34.03 -41.65 -40.98
CA SER A 434 32.73 -41.00 -41.01
C SER A 434 32.06 -41.03 -39.64
N LEU A 435 32.14 -42.15 -38.90
CA LEU A 435 31.63 -42.21 -37.54
C LEU A 435 32.37 -41.26 -36.58
N ALA A 436 33.71 -41.24 -36.67
CA ALA A 436 34.51 -40.32 -35.85
C ALA A 436 34.18 -38.85 -36.13
N ALA A 437 33.96 -38.51 -37.41
CA ALA A 437 33.52 -37.18 -37.82
C ALA A 437 32.12 -36.81 -37.26
N SER A 438 31.16 -37.75 -37.37
CA SER A 438 29.81 -37.57 -36.79
C SER A 438 29.85 -37.40 -35.26
N LEU A 439 30.67 -38.18 -34.56
CA LEU A 439 30.86 -38.00 -33.11
C LEU A 439 31.47 -36.62 -32.79
N GLY A 440 32.41 -36.16 -33.61
CA GLY A 440 32.99 -34.81 -33.50
C GLY A 440 31.91 -33.73 -33.66
N SER A 441 31.07 -33.84 -34.70
CA SER A 441 29.97 -32.92 -34.95
C SER A 441 28.96 -32.87 -33.81
N ILE A 442 28.60 -34.04 -33.22
CA ILE A 442 27.70 -34.11 -32.08
C ILE A 442 28.35 -33.49 -30.83
N SER A 443 29.64 -33.73 -30.62
CA SER A 443 30.41 -33.13 -29.51
C SER A 443 30.50 -31.59 -29.65
N GLU A 444 30.80 -31.10 -30.84
CA GLU A 444 30.83 -29.67 -31.12
C GLU A 444 29.45 -28.99 -31.01
N ALA A 445 28.37 -29.67 -31.44
CA ALA A 445 27.02 -29.17 -31.25
C ALA A 445 26.66 -29.11 -29.75
N GLY A 446 27.13 -30.07 -28.96
CA GLY A 446 26.98 -30.07 -27.50
C GLY A 446 27.77 -28.94 -26.83
N THR A 447 29.00 -28.67 -27.25
CA THR A 447 29.86 -27.59 -26.70
C THR A 447 29.47 -26.23 -27.18
N ARG A 448 29.10 -26.03 -28.44
CA ARG A 448 28.56 -24.72 -28.96
C ARG A 448 27.33 -24.27 -28.20
N SER A 449 26.42 -25.16 -27.91
CA SER A 449 25.26 -24.90 -27.06
C SER A 449 25.65 -24.53 -25.62
N GLN A 450 26.86 -24.78 -25.19
CA GLN A 450 27.40 -24.39 -23.89
C GLN A 450 28.15 -23.05 -23.96
N GLU A 451 28.80 -22.72 -25.07
CA GLU A 451 29.57 -21.48 -25.26
C GLU A 451 28.67 -20.29 -25.64
N GLU A 452 27.60 -20.51 -26.40
CA GLU A 452 26.63 -19.44 -26.77
C GLU A 452 25.83 -18.94 -25.56
N HIS A 453 25.83 -19.70 -24.45
CA HIS A 453 25.17 -19.31 -23.21
C HIS A 453 26.14 -18.87 -22.11
N GLY A 454 27.41 -18.58 -22.47
CA GLY A 454 28.47 -18.16 -21.53
C GLY A 454 29.09 -19.32 -20.74
N PRO A 455 30.32 -19.15 -20.20
CA PRO A 455 30.88 -20.09 -19.25
C PRO A 455 29.87 -20.17 -18.10
N ASP A 456 29.49 -21.42 -17.73
CA ASP A 456 28.59 -21.66 -16.60
C ASP A 456 28.78 -20.58 -15.53
N PRO A 457 27.87 -19.60 -15.40
CA PRO A 457 27.85 -18.90 -14.13
C PRO A 457 27.53 -20.00 -13.15
N VAL A 458 28.38 -20.19 -12.19
CA VAL A 458 28.46 -21.26 -11.19
C VAL A 458 27.11 -21.54 -10.48
N ASP A 459 26.00 -21.00 -10.98
CA ASP A 459 24.67 -21.09 -10.39
C ASP A 459 23.48 -21.01 -11.36
N VAL A 460 23.53 -21.65 -12.54
CA VAL A 460 22.32 -21.69 -13.39
C VAL A 460 21.28 -22.71 -12.87
N THR A 461 21.64 -23.63 -11.99
CA THR A 461 20.64 -24.37 -11.19
C THR A 461 19.87 -23.46 -10.24
N GLY A 462 20.48 -22.32 -9.81
CA GLY A 462 19.81 -21.27 -9.08
C GLY A 462 18.96 -20.32 -9.93
N ASN A 463 19.23 -20.16 -11.25
CA ASN A 463 18.56 -19.11 -12.03
C ASN A 463 17.09 -19.42 -12.37
N GLY A 464 16.74 -20.66 -12.73
CA GLY A 464 15.34 -21.02 -12.96
C GLY A 464 14.54 -21.04 -11.66
N ASP A 465 15.04 -21.79 -10.67
CA ASP A 465 14.46 -21.82 -9.32
C ASP A 465 14.58 -20.48 -8.62
N GLY A 466 15.65 -19.72 -8.85
CA GLY A 466 15.87 -18.38 -8.36
C GLY A 466 14.82 -17.39 -8.90
N CYS A 467 14.60 -17.39 -10.21
CA CYS A 467 13.59 -16.53 -10.85
C CYS A 467 12.16 -16.87 -10.38
N VAL A 468 11.83 -18.16 -10.29
CA VAL A 468 10.54 -18.63 -9.74
C VAL A 468 10.37 -18.18 -8.29
N ASN A 469 11.41 -18.26 -7.46
CA ASN A 469 11.35 -17.84 -6.07
C ASN A 469 11.30 -16.31 -5.94
N GLU A 470 12.07 -15.56 -6.73
CA GLU A 470 12.01 -14.10 -6.79
C GLU A 470 10.61 -13.61 -7.17
N LEU A 471 10.04 -14.21 -8.23
CA LEU A 471 8.67 -13.89 -8.67
C LEU A 471 7.64 -14.20 -7.58
N ARG A 472 7.75 -15.37 -6.93
CA ARG A 472 6.85 -15.76 -5.84
C ARG A 472 6.94 -14.82 -4.64
N LEU A 473 8.15 -14.41 -4.27
CA LEU A 473 8.37 -13.46 -3.18
C LEU A 473 7.82 -12.08 -3.54
N ALA A 474 8.11 -11.58 -4.75
CA ALA A 474 7.63 -10.28 -5.22
C ALA A 474 6.09 -10.23 -5.27
N VAL A 475 5.43 -11.29 -5.76
CA VAL A 475 3.96 -11.40 -5.77
C VAL A 475 3.41 -11.40 -4.34
N LYS A 476 4.02 -12.16 -3.43
CA LYS A 476 3.60 -12.22 -2.02
C LYS A 476 3.78 -10.88 -1.32
N GLU A 477 4.88 -10.20 -1.55
CA GLU A 477 5.15 -8.88 -0.97
C GLU A 477 4.20 -7.82 -1.51
N LEU A 478 3.94 -7.83 -2.83
CA LEU A 478 3.00 -6.93 -3.47
C LEU A 478 1.56 -7.16 -2.96
N HIS A 479 1.13 -8.41 -2.86
CA HIS A 479 -0.16 -8.78 -2.28
C HIS A 479 -0.28 -8.27 -0.84
N SER A 480 0.71 -8.54 0.00
CA SER A 480 0.73 -8.10 1.40
C SER A 480 0.77 -6.58 1.55
N ALA A 481 1.51 -5.87 0.68
CA ALA A 481 1.55 -4.40 0.66
C ALA A 481 0.19 -3.82 0.27
N THR A 482 -0.46 -4.43 -0.72
CA THR A 482 -1.77 -4.03 -1.22
C THR A 482 -2.87 -4.25 -0.18
N GLU A 483 -2.92 -5.44 0.45
CA GLU A 483 -3.90 -5.71 1.51
C GLU A 483 -3.76 -4.71 2.67
N ARG A 484 -2.53 -4.39 3.06
CA ARG A 484 -2.26 -3.37 4.08
C ARG A 484 -2.76 -1.99 3.66
N SER A 485 -2.51 -1.59 2.42
CA SER A 485 -2.99 -0.30 1.89
C SER A 485 -4.51 -0.24 1.87
N PHE A 486 -5.20 -1.29 1.43
CA PHE A 486 -6.66 -1.34 1.47
C PHE A 486 -7.19 -1.31 2.90
N ALA A 487 -6.58 -2.07 3.83
CA ALA A 487 -7.00 -2.05 5.23
C ALA A 487 -6.89 -0.64 5.82
N LEU A 488 -5.79 0.09 5.55
CA LEU A 488 -5.62 1.48 5.97
C LEU A 488 -6.68 2.40 5.36
N ILE A 489 -6.95 2.30 4.05
CA ILE A 489 -7.98 3.10 3.39
C ILE A 489 -9.36 2.84 4.02
N PHE A 490 -9.72 1.59 4.28
CA PHE A 490 -10.98 1.26 4.94
C PHE A 490 -11.06 1.83 6.36
N GLN A 491 -9.97 1.79 7.12
CA GLN A 491 -9.91 2.38 8.46
C GLN A 491 -10.08 3.89 8.41
N ILE A 492 -9.36 4.59 7.51
CA ILE A 492 -9.47 6.03 7.30
C ILE A 492 -10.91 6.43 6.96
N VAL A 493 -11.55 5.71 6.03
CA VAL A 493 -12.94 5.97 5.65
C VAL A 493 -13.89 5.75 6.83
N ALA A 494 -13.75 4.63 7.54
CA ALA A 494 -14.61 4.29 8.67
C ALA A 494 -14.46 5.31 9.82
N HIS A 495 -13.22 5.69 10.16
CA HIS A 495 -12.95 6.71 11.18
C HIS A 495 -13.46 8.08 10.74
N GLY A 496 -13.31 8.42 9.44
CA GLY A 496 -13.79 9.68 8.89
C GLY A 496 -15.32 9.77 8.93
N ASP A 497 -16.04 8.75 8.49
CA ASP A 497 -17.49 8.72 8.52
C ASP A 497 -18.03 8.84 9.96
N HIS A 498 -17.48 8.03 10.88
CA HIS A 498 -17.87 8.07 12.29
C HIS A 498 -17.61 9.43 12.92
N LEU A 499 -16.43 10.02 12.68
CA LEU A 499 -16.09 11.34 13.18
C LEU A 499 -17.02 12.43 12.63
N ALA A 500 -17.38 12.36 11.35
CA ALA A 500 -18.29 13.32 10.74
C ALA A 500 -19.72 13.21 11.34
N GLU A 501 -20.22 12.00 11.57
CA GLU A 501 -21.51 11.76 12.23
C GLU A 501 -21.50 12.29 13.67
N ASP A 502 -20.44 12.04 14.41
CA ASP A 502 -20.29 12.50 15.80
C ASP A 502 -20.22 14.02 15.89
N LEU A 503 -19.50 14.67 14.96
CA LEU A 503 -19.44 16.15 14.87
C LEU A 503 -20.82 16.75 14.58
N VAL A 504 -21.56 16.18 13.64
CA VAL A 504 -22.93 16.63 13.30
C VAL A 504 -23.88 16.41 14.48
N SER A 505 -23.78 15.28 15.19
CA SER A 505 -24.56 15.00 16.38
C SER A 505 -24.24 15.98 17.51
N THR A 506 -22.96 16.19 17.77
CA THR A 506 -22.48 17.14 18.79
C THR A 506 -22.97 18.56 18.52
N ARG A 507 -22.94 19.01 17.26
CA ARG A 507 -23.50 20.30 16.87
C ARG A 507 -25.00 20.41 17.15
N LYS A 508 -25.79 19.36 16.85
CA LYS A 508 -27.24 19.34 17.11
C LYS A 508 -27.57 19.37 18.60
N GLU A 509 -26.77 18.71 19.41
CA GLU A 509 -26.93 18.67 20.87
C GLU A 509 -26.50 19.98 21.54
N PHE A 510 -25.69 20.79 20.88
CA PHE A 510 -25.17 22.06 21.40
C PHE A 510 -26.19 23.15 21.36
N SER A 511 -27.12 23.16 22.33
CA SER A 511 -28.20 24.15 22.45
C SER A 511 -27.92 25.28 23.46
N VAL A 512 -26.68 25.40 23.94
CA VAL A 512 -26.26 26.32 25.00
C VAL A 512 -26.52 27.77 24.61
N GLY A 513 -26.41 28.12 23.31
CA GLY A 513 -26.67 29.46 22.80
C GLY A 513 -28.12 29.95 23.02
N THR A 514 -29.08 29.05 22.80
CA THR A 514 -30.51 29.38 22.99
C THR A 514 -30.85 29.49 24.46
N LEU A 515 -30.31 28.60 25.30
CA LEU A 515 -30.48 28.65 26.76
C LEU A 515 -29.95 29.96 27.35
N PHE A 516 -28.75 30.37 26.94
CA PHE A 516 -28.12 31.61 27.38
C PHE A 516 -28.95 32.83 26.99
N ALA A 517 -29.34 32.92 25.72
CA ALA A 517 -30.10 34.02 25.19
C ALA A 517 -31.47 34.21 25.89
N GLU A 518 -32.18 33.10 26.13
CA GLU A 518 -33.47 33.12 26.83
C GLU A 518 -33.32 33.53 28.29
N ALA A 519 -32.33 32.98 29.00
CA ALA A 519 -32.10 33.33 30.41
C ALA A 519 -31.66 34.77 30.59
N VAL A 520 -30.74 35.26 29.76
CA VAL A 520 -30.30 36.67 29.78
C VAL A 520 -31.46 37.61 29.40
N SER A 521 -32.29 37.26 28.42
CA SER A 521 -33.47 38.04 28.04
C SER A 521 -34.47 38.17 29.21
N ARG A 522 -34.75 37.07 29.89
CA ARG A 522 -35.62 37.07 31.09
C ARG A 522 -35.01 37.89 32.22
N ALA A 523 -33.72 37.71 32.53
CA ALA A 523 -33.03 38.49 33.56
C ALA A 523 -33.07 39.99 33.29
N ARG A 524 -32.75 40.38 32.04
CA ARG A 524 -32.82 41.79 31.61
C ARG A 524 -34.25 42.38 31.69
N GLY A 525 -35.25 41.59 31.29
CA GLY A 525 -36.67 41.97 31.44
C GLY A 525 -37.06 42.23 32.90
N SER A 526 -36.67 41.33 33.80
CA SER A 526 -36.92 41.49 35.25
C SER A 526 -36.15 42.66 35.85
N ILE A 527 -34.89 42.85 35.50
CA ILE A 527 -34.07 44.00 35.94
C ILE A 527 -34.71 45.32 35.49
N LYS A 528 -35.16 45.40 34.25
CA LYS A 528 -35.84 46.59 33.71
C LYS A 528 -37.15 46.90 34.44
N GLU A 529 -37.98 45.87 34.68
CA GLU A 529 -39.24 46.00 35.43
C GLU A 529 -39.00 46.48 36.88
N ILE A 530 -37.97 45.96 37.54
CA ILE A 530 -37.58 46.42 38.89
C ILE A 530 -37.13 47.88 38.85
N GLY A 531 -36.29 48.27 37.86
CA GLY A 531 -35.84 49.67 37.67
C GLY A 531 -36.99 50.64 37.44
N GLU A 532 -37.95 50.32 36.55
CA GLU A 532 -39.11 51.13 36.24
C GLU A 532 -40.04 51.32 37.47
N LYS A 533 -40.30 50.21 38.19
CA LYS A 533 -41.12 50.31 39.43
C LYS A 533 -40.45 51.17 40.51
N THR A 534 -39.14 51.13 40.57
CA THR A 534 -38.37 51.91 41.54
C THR A 534 -38.34 53.43 41.15
N GLN A 535 -38.13 53.68 39.86
CA GLN A 535 -38.08 55.08 39.33
C GLN A 535 -39.43 55.84 39.48
N CYS A 536 -40.56 55.13 39.37
CA CYS A 536 -41.89 55.74 39.62
C CYS A 536 -42.11 56.15 41.09
N SER A 537 -41.26 55.80 42.00
CA SER A 537 -41.35 55.99 43.46
C SER A 537 -40.48 57.14 43.99
N LEU A 538 -39.68 57.82 43.13
CA LEU A 538 -38.69 58.84 43.54
C LEU A 538 -39.04 60.25 43.10
N PRO A 539 -38.74 61.32 43.92
CA PRO A 539 -38.83 62.71 43.49
C PRO A 539 -37.64 63.09 42.57
N SER A 540 -37.85 64.01 41.66
CA SER A 540 -37.10 64.36 40.45
C SER A 540 -35.75 65.09 40.63
N ASP A 541 -35.02 65.00 41.70
CA ASP A 541 -33.88 65.89 42.03
C ASP A 541 -32.54 65.23 42.30
N GLU A 542 -32.15 64.11 41.55
CA GLU A 542 -30.99 63.29 41.85
C GLU A 542 -30.01 63.05 40.71
N SER A 543 -29.67 64.00 39.83
CA SER A 543 -28.73 63.74 38.71
C SER A 543 -27.26 63.67 39.14
N GLU A 544 -26.78 64.45 40.10
CA GLU A 544 -25.36 64.42 40.51
C GLU A 544 -25.04 63.27 41.49
N GLU A 545 -26.02 62.80 42.27
CA GLU A 545 -25.81 61.67 43.19
C GLU A 545 -25.81 60.31 42.50
N SER A 546 -26.36 60.21 41.28
CA SER A 546 -26.38 58.98 40.50
C SER A 546 -25.01 58.65 39.83
N GLU A 547 -24.27 59.73 39.47
CA GLU A 547 -22.93 59.58 38.87
C GLU A 547 -21.87 59.03 39.88
N SER A 548 -21.95 59.53 41.15
CA SER A 548 -21.08 59.03 42.22
C SER A 548 -21.34 57.56 42.58
N GLY A 549 -22.59 57.08 42.48
CA GLY A 549 -22.96 55.70 42.73
C GLY A 549 -22.43 54.72 41.68
N LEU A 550 -22.31 55.14 40.41
CA LEU A 550 -21.76 54.32 39.32
C LEU A 550 -20.24 54.20 39.43
N ALA A 551 -19.53 55.26 39.83
CA ALA A 551 -18.07 55.26 39.94
C ALA A 551 -17.52 54.21 40.93
N ASP A 552 -18.27 53.90 42.00
CA ASP A 552 -17.86 52.90 42.99
C ASP A 552 -17.76 51.47 42.40
N PHE A 553 -18.47 51.17 41.34
CA PHE A 553 -18.44 49.85 40.70
C PHE A 553 -17.29 49.67 39.69
N MET A 554 -16.65 50.75 39.22
CA MET A 554 -15.50 50.65 38.29
C MET A 554 -14.33 49.83 38.87
N SER A 555 -14.11 49.90 40.20
CA SER A 555 -13.04 49.17 40.87
C SER A 555 -13.23 47.64 40.86
N HIS A 556 -14.41 47.15 40.47
CA HIS A 556 -14.75 45.71 40.50
C HIS A 556 -14.60 45.06 39.11
N TYR A 557 -14.41 45.86 38.07
CA TYR A 557 -14.22 45.32 36.72
C TYR A 557 -12.80 44.81 36.53
N THR A 558 -12.70 43.61 35.98
CA THR A 558 -11.42 42.98 35.67
C THR A 558 -11.16 42.98 34.16
N MET A 559 -12.18 43.32 33.35
CA MET A 559 -12.09 43.26 31.89
C MET A 559 -12.30 44.63 31.22
N GLN A 560 -11.51 44.91 30.19
CA GLN A 560 -11.64 46.15 29.40
C GLN A 560 -13.04 46.30 28.78
N ALA A 561 -13.65 45.21 28.37
CA ALA A 561 -14.97 45.17 27.78
C ALA A 561 -16.08 45.66 28.73
N GLU A 562 -15.96 45.40 30.04
CA GLU A 562 -16.88 45.90 31.06
C GLU A 562 -16.73 47.39 31.29
N LEU A 563 -15.51 47.91 31.24
CA LEU A 563 -15.22 49.35 31.29
C LEU A 563 -15.80 50.07 30.07
N ASP A 564 -15.64 49.50 28.86
CA ASP A 564 -16.21 50.08 27.63
C ASP A 564 -17.75 50.17 27.68
N VAL A 565 -18.41 49.15 28.23
CA VAL A 565 -19.87 49.15 28.43
C VAL A 565 -20.25 50.23 29.49
N HIS A 566 -19.50 50.30 30.58
CA HIS A 566 -19.71 51.27 31.65
C HIS A 566 -19.59 52.71 31.12
N GLU A 567 -18.52 53.04 30.41
CA GLU A 567 -18.31 54.35 29.81
C GLU A 567 -19.43 54.72 28.81
N ASN A 568 -19.86 53.78 27.96
CA ASN A 568 -20.93 54.00 27.00
C ASN A 568 -22.26 54.27 27.67
N VAL A 569 -22.59 53.55 28.74
CA VAL A 569 -23.84 53.78 29.52
C VAL A 569 -23.79 55.09 30.25
N THR A 570 -22.67 55.45 30.90
CA THR A 570 -22.47 56.69 31.62
C THR A 570 -22.55 57.88 30.65
N ARG A 571 -21.93 57.83 29.50
CA ARG A 571 -21.99 58.83 28.45
C ARG A 571 -23.43 59.07 27.93
N ALA A 572 -24.15 57.94 27.73
CA ALA A 572 -25.53 58.00 27.25
C ALA A 572 -26.51 58.59 28.29
N ALA A 573 -26.30 58.31 29.60
CA ALA A 573 -27.16 58.69 30.68
C ALA A 573 -26.90 60.14 31.15
N PHE A 574 -25.62 60.57 31.17
CA PHE A 574 -25.23 61.83 31.83
C PHE A 574 -24.55 62.89 30.90
N GLY A 575 -24.22 62.50 29.66
CA GLY A 575 -23.55 63.40 28.71
C GLY A 575 -22.12 63.79 29.11
N ALA A 576 -21.53 63.11 30.10
CA ALA A 576 -20.24 63.42 30.69
C ALA A 576 -19.07 62.95 29.81
N THR A 577 -18.06 63.83 29.71
CA THR A 577 -16.70 63.40 29.24
C THR A 577 -16.09 62.44 30.28
N PRO A 578 -15.49 61.32 29.87
CA PRO A 578 -14.93 60.35 30.80
C PRO A 578 -13.89 61.05 31.69
N VAL A 579 -14.02 60.89 32.99
CA VAL A 579 -12.93 61.13 33.94
C VAL A 579 -11.97 59.97 33.72
N ALA A 580 -10.87 60.21 33.03
CA ALA A 580 -9.81 59.26 32.85
C ALA A 580 -9.25 58.90 34.23
N ALA A 581 -9.79 57.85 34.84
CA ALA A 581 -9.09 57.13 35.90
C ALA A 581 -7.96 56.39 35.20
N THR A 582 -6.77 56.95 35.25
CA THR A 582 -5.53 56.29 34.89
C THR A 582 -5.30 55.12 35.84
N ILE A 583 -5.92 53.98 35.57
CA ILE A 583 -5.51 52.71 36.15
C ILE A 583 -4.28 52.30 35.32
N GLU A 584 -3.09 52.52 35.91
CA GLU A 584 -1.84 51.99 35.35
C GLU A 584 -1.93 50.46 35.39
N TRP A 585 -2.25 49.87 34.27
CA TRP A 585 -2.08 48.45 34.05
C TRP A 585 -0.58 48.18 33.92
N GLN A 586 0.06 47.75 35.01
CA GLN A 586 1.41 47.19 34.94
C GLN A 586 1.37 45.89 34.13
N ASN A 587 1.86 46.03 32.87
CA ASN A 587 2.33 44.90 32.06
C ASN A 587 1.33 43.77 31.73
N ALA A 588 0.41 44.02 30.79
CA ALA A 588 0.04 42.97 29.85
C ALA A 588 0.94 43.08 28.60
N PRO A 589 1.63 42.07 28.15
CA PRO A 589 2.38 42.12 26.90
C PRO A 589 1.41 42.27 25.73
N PRO A 590 1.80 43.00 24.64
CA PRO A 590 0.97 43.08 23.46
C PRO A 590 0.84 41.69 22.86
N GLY A 591 -0.38 41.17 22.86
CA GLY A 591 -0.69 39.89 22.23
C GLY A 591 -0.51 40.00 20.72
N ASN A 592 0.66 39.61 20.24
CA ASN A 592 0.83 39.18 18.87
C ASN A 592 0.09 37.85 18.73
N ALA A 593 -0.85 37.79 17.83
CA ALA A 593 -1.68 36.62 17.56
C ALA A 593 -0.88 35.43 16.98
N ASP A 594 0.44 35.56 16.82
CA ASP A 594 1.32 34.59 16.16
C ASP A 594 2.33 33.86 17.09
N GLU A 595 2.29 34.13 18.41
CA GLU A 595 3.14 33.43 19.38
C GLU A 595 2.31 32.74 20.48
N LEU A 596 1.57 31.71 20.13
CA LEU A 596 1.22 30.65 21.07
C LEU A 596 2.35 29.63 21.01
N GLY A 597 3.28 29.77 21.98
CA GLY A 597 4.42 28.88 22.14
C GLY A 597 4.00 27.42 22.36
N ASP A 598 4.92 26.52 22.02
CA ASP A 598 4.87 25.05 22.10
C ASP A 598 4.62 24.43 23.49
N ASN A 599 4.09 25.17 24.44
CA ASN A 599 3.83 24.73 25.82
C ASN A 599 2.33 24.87 26.17
N VAL A 600 1.49 24.10 25.51
CA VAL A 600 0.17 23.75 26.02
C VAL A 600 0.25 22.38 26.64
N GLU A 601 0.59 22.29 27.93
CA GLU A 601 0.36 21.09 28.74
C GLU A 601 -1.16 20.94 28.90
N PHE A 602 -1.69 19.85 28.32
CA PHE A 602 -3.07 19.45 28.49
C PHE A 602 -3.24 18.87 29.90
N PHE A 603 -4.12 19.47 30.67
CA PHE A 603 -4.72 18.86 31.88
C PHE A 603 -5.97 18.12 31.47
#